data_fababf0f89dba72da660b699a5efc41c
#
_entry.id   fababf0f89dba72da660b699a5efc41c
#
_cell.length_a   1.000
_cell.length_b   1.000
_cell.length_c   1.000
_cell.angle_alpha   90.00
_cell.angle_beta   90.00
_cell.angle_gamma   90.00
#
_symmetry.space_group_name_H-M   'P 1'
#
loop_
_entity.id
_entity.type
_entity.pdbx_description
1 polymer ?
#
loop_
_entity_poly.entity_id
_entity_poly.type
_entity_poly.pdbx_seq_one_letter_code
_entity_poly.pdbx_strand_id
1 'polypeptide(L)'
;MFPRAGSRIPDRLGRMFPTGREYATVWENAANVRPGAWRMGSWLTKSRKGHITHRVTFTKKASWNAASKIMMELMTSYILLQGLRFHAYIGVGEQERQVGNDYVLDLRLGYPFAGAMLSDEVADTLNYAEVFGAVSEIMQKPAKLLETAAGTIARELFRRFPKTESIDLKLVKLNPPMGADCNGAGVELHFCQMR
;
A
#
# COMPACT_ATOMS: atom_id res chain seq x y z
N MET A 1 -30.54 -12.24 32.82
CA MET A 1 -31.03 -10.85 32.96
C MET A 1 -30.23 -10.00 31.99
N PHE A 2 -30.77 -9.74 30.80
CA PHE A 2 -30.10 -8.98 29.73
C PHE A 2 -30.40 -7.48 29.89
N PRO A 3 -29.44 -6.58 29.77
CA PRO A 3 -29.72 -5.15 29.84
C PRO A 3 -30.48 -4.66 28.60
N ARG A 4 -31.44 -3.77 28.84
CA ARG A 4 -32.29 -3.11 27.85
C ARG A 4 -31.47 -2.29 26.83
N ALA A 5 -31.87 -2.38 25.59
CA ALA A 5 -31.38 -1.52 24.49
C ALA A 5 -31.56 -0.03 24.82
N GLY A 6 -30.47 0.76 24.66
CA GLY A 6 -30.61 2.22 24.70
C GLY A 6 -29.51 3.02 25.42
N SER A 7 -28.30 2.52 25.60
CA SER A 7 -27.19 3.37 26.11
C SER A 7 -26.30 3.85 24.98
N ARG A 8 -26.32 5.15 24.72
CA ARG A 8 -25.38 5.83 23.81
C ARG A 8 -24.08 6.09 24.58
N ILE A 9 -22.94 5.77 23.97
CA ILE A 9 -21.62 6.00 24.55
C ILE A 9 -21.04 7.28 23.90
N PRO A 10 -20.69 8.34 24.66
CA PRO A 10 -20.07 9.54 24.12
C PRO A 10 -18.57 9.30 23.83
N ASP A 11 -18.05 9.96 22.77
CA ASP A 11 -16.62 10.04 22.49
C ASP A 11 -15.92 11.06 23.43
N ARG A 12 -14.59 11.17 23.34
CA ARG A 12 -13.79 12.14 24.10
C ARG A 12 -14.13 13.62 23.82
N LEU A 13 -14.97 13.88 22.81
CA LEU A 13 -15.43 15.21 22.41
C LEU A 13 -16.92 15.41 22.67
N GLY A 14 -17.58 14.49 23.40
CA GLY A 14 -18.99 14.60 23.78
C GLY A 14 -19.99 14.34 22.64
N ARG A 15 -19.57 13.75 21.52
CA ARG A 15 -20.47 13.41 20.40
C ARG A 15 -21.11 12.02 20.62
N MET A 16 -22.42 11.93 20.42
CA MET A 16 -23.20 10.72 20.57
C MET A 16 -23.29 9.93 19.26
N PHE A 17 -22.78 8.69 19.25
CA PHE A 17 -22.90 7.78 18.10
C PHE A 17 -24.03 6.77 18.31
N PRO A 18 -24.76 6.40 17.26
CA PRO A 18 -25.79 5.36 17.33
C PRO A 18 -25.15 3.97 17.45
N THR A 19 -25.71 3.13 18.33
CA THR A 19 -25.24 1.76 18.57
C THR A 19 -25.78 0.79 17.52
N GLY A 20 -24.89 0.02 16.92
CA GLY A 20 -24.95 -1.28 16.21
C GLY A 20 -26.15 -1.71 15.37
N ARG A 21 -27.37 -1.27 15.59
CA ARG A 21 -28.55 -1.68 14.79
C ARG A 21 -28.86 -0.79 13.59
N GLU A 22 -28.41 0.45 13.59
CA GLU A 22 -28.67 1.37 12.47
C GLU A 22 -27.70 1.15 11.30
N TYR A 23 -26.58 0.44 11.49
CA TYR A 23 -25.66 0.07 10.43
C TYR A 23 -26.12 -1.14 9.60
N ALA A 24 -26.91 -2.03 10.16
CA ALA A 24 -27.38 -3.24 9.46
C ALA A 24 -28.36 -2.92 8.32
N THR A 25 -29.18 -1.87 8.46
CA THR A 25 -30.16 -1.47 7.44
C THR A 25 -29.54 -0.80 6.21
N VAL A 26 -28.30 -0.28 6.33
CA VAL A 26 -27.61 0.36 5.19
C VAL A 26 -27.00 -0.67 4.25
N TRP A 27 -26.66 -1.87 4.76
CA TRP A 27 -26.04 -2.94 3.94
C TRP A 27 -27.08 -3.83 3.22
N GLU A 28 -28.24 -4.06 3.79
CA GLU A 28 -29.29 -4.88 3.14
C GLU A 28 -29.83 -4.27 1.85
N ASN A 29 -29.75 -2.93 1.68
CA ASN A 29 -30.16 -2.26 0.47
C ASN A 29 -29.09 -2.21 -0.65
N ALA A 30 -27.84 -2.61 -0.34
CA ALA A 30 -26.76 -2.65 -1.33
C ALA A 30 -26.76 -3.93 -2.18
N ALA A 31 -27.40 -5.00 -1.72
CA ALA A 31 -27.41 -6.31 -2.38
C ALA A 31 -28.31 -6.41 -3.63
N ASN A 32 -29.12 -5.37 -3.93
CA ASN A 32 -30.10 -5.39 -5.03
C ASN A 32 -29.77 -4.44 -6.19
N VAL A 33 -28.48 -4.10 -6.41
CA VAL A 33 -28.07 -3.25 -7.52
C VAL A 33 -27.63 -4.09 -8.70
N ARG A 34 -28.40 -4.02 -9.82
CA ARG A 34 -28.07 -4.72 -11.07
C ARG A 34 -26.69 -4.27 -11.61
N PRO A 35 -25.85 -5.20 -12.13
CA PRO A 35 -24.60 -4.84 -12.79
C PRO A 35 -24.89 -3.99 -14.04
N GLY A 36 -24.19 -2.87 -14.22
CA GLY A 36 -24.25 -2.08 -15.45
C GLY A 36 -24.62 -0.59 -15.30
N ALA A 37 -24.90 -0.09 -14.09
CA ALA A 37 -25.40 1.29 -13.88
C ALA A 37 -24.33 2.34 -13.50
N TRP A 38 -23.03 2.04 -13.63
CA TRP A 38 -21.96 2.97 -13.25
C TRP A 38 -21.22 3.54 -14.46
N ARG A 39 -21.12 4.85 -14.54
CA ARG A 39 -20.18 5.53 -15.45
C ARG A 39 -19.05 6.14 -14.64
N MET A 40 -17.82 5.78 -14.98
CA MET A 40 -16.59 6.33 -14.42
C MET A 40 -16.20 7.58 -15.22
N GLY A 41 -16.04 8.70 -14.55
CA GLY A 41 -15.43 9.91 -15.10
C GLY A 41 -14.15 10.20 -14.31
N SER A 42 -13.00 10.15 -14.97
CA SER A 42 -11.74 10.58 -14.37
C SER A 42 -11.36 11.95 -14.90
N TRP A 43 -10.98 12.87 -14.03
CA TRP A 43 -10.43 14.17 -14.37
C TRP A 43 -9.12 14.38 -13.63
N LEU A 44 -8.12 14.85 -14.37
CA LEU A 44 -6.84 15.27 -13.80
C LEU A 44 -6.92 16.76 -13.47
N THR A 45 -6.79 17.13 -12.21
CA THR A 45 -6.64 18.53 -11.82
C THR A 45 -5.24 18.78 -11.28
N LYS A 46 -4.55 19.78 -11.85
CA LYS A 46 -3.24 20.23 -11.39
C LYS A 46 -3.46 21.36 -10.38
N SER A 47 -3.05 21.15 -9.14
CA SER A 47 -3.09 22.19 -8.12
C SER A 47 -1.93 23.18 -8.35
N ARG A 48 -2.08 24.43 -7.87
CA ARG A 48 -1.03 25.47 -7.93
C ARG A 48 0.27 25.08 -7.20
N LYS A 49 0.28 23.99 -6.42
CA LYS A 49 1.46 23.47 -5.67
C LYS A 49 2.07 22.21 -6.32
N GLY A 50 1.70 21.87 -7.56
CA GLY A 50 2.33 20.77 -8.31
C GLY A 50 1.86 19.35 -7.93
N HIS A 51 0.94 19.19 -6.98
CA HIS A 51 0.38 17.89 -6.65
C HIS A 51 -0.68 17.49 -7.69
N ILE A 52 -0.52 16.29 -8.27
CA ILE A 52 -1.51 15.67 -9.15
C ILE A 52 -2.43 14.82 -8.27
N THR A 53 -3.69 15.19 -8.19
CA THR A 53 -4.72 14.42 -7.50
C THR A 53 -5.59 13.69 -8.51
N HIS A 54 -5.73 12.37 -8.37
CA HIS A 54 -6.70 11.59 -9.12
C HIS A 54 -8.06 11.71 -8.44
N ARG A 55 -8.99 12.40 -9.09
CA ARG A 55 -10.36 12.51 -8.61
C ARG A 55 -11.21 11.44 -9.28
N VAL A 56 -11.65 10.45 -8.54
CA VAL A 56 -12.62 9.46 -9.01
C VAL A 56 -14.01 9.90 -8.55
N THR A 57 -14.85 10.36 -9.48
CA THR A 57 -16.24 10.73 -9.18
C THR A 57 -17.16 9.58 -9.62
N PHE A 58 -17.90 9.03 -8.66
CA PHE A 58 -18.93 8.04 -8.93
C PHE A 58 -20.25 8.78 -9.19
N THR A 59 -20.71 8.77 -10.43
CA THR A 59 -22.04 9.32 -10.76
C THR A 59 -23.00 8.19 -11.08
N LYS A 60 -24.00 7.99 -10.25
CA LYS A 60 -25.14 7.12 -10.53
C LYS A 60 -26.16 7.88 -11.36
N LYS A 61 -26.43 7.41 -12.58
CA LYS A 61 -27.54 7.92 -13.38
C LYS A 61 -28.81 7.13 -13.05
N ALA A 62 -29.47 7.51 -11.97
CA ALA A 62 -30.88 7.23 -11.70
C ALA A 62 -31.30 7.93 -10.40
N SER A 63 -32.44 8.57 -10.42
CA SER A 63 -33.11 9.29 -9.35
C SER A 63 -33.00 8.67 -7.96
N TRP A 64 -32.13 9.23 -7.15
CA TRP A 64 -32.16 9.05 -5.71
C TRP A 64 -32.40 10.42 -5.07
N ASN A 65 -33.41 10.47 -4.22
CA ASN A 65 -33.77 11.64 -3.42
C ASN A 65 -32.54 12.14 -2.63
N ALA A 66 -32.46 13.45 -2.51
CA ALA A 66 -31.32 14.26 -2.07
C ALA A 66 -30.94 14.11 -0.57
N ALA A 67 -30.68 12.88 -0.11
CA ALA A 67 -30.15 12.64 1.23
C ALA A 67 -28.85 11.84 1.12
N SER A 68 -27.75 12.51 1.38
CA SER A 68 -26.36 11.99 1.51
C SER A 68 -25.67 11.45 0.24
N LYS A 69 -25.22 12.36 -0.63
CA LYS A 69 -24.16 12.06 -1.60
C LYS A 69 -22.83 12.00 -0.84
N ILE A 70 -22.38 10.80 -0.48
CA ILE A 70 -21.02 10.60 0.03
C ILE A 70 -20.07 10.86 -1.14
N MET A 71 -19.34 11.97 -1.13
CA MET A 71 -18.23 12.23 -2.03
C MET A 71 -16.96 11.75 -1.37
N MET A 72 -16.34 10.74 -1.95
CA MET A 72 -15.13 10.11 -1.48
C MET A 72 -14.04 10.26 -2.55
N GLU A 73 -12.85 10.72 -2.16
CA GLU A 73 -11.70 10.90 -3.05
C GLU A 73 -10.54 10.06 -2.53
N LEU A 74 -10.01 9.17 -3.37
CA LEU A 74 -8.79 8.43 -3.07
C LEU A 74 -7.58 9.33 -3.34
N MET A 75 -6.94 9.81 -2.28
CA MET A 75 -5.80 10.73 -2.39
C MET A 75 -4.50 9.99 -2.72
N THR A 76 -4.26 8.88 -2.06
CA THR A 76 -3.04 8.05 -2.22
C THR A 76 -3.38 6.59 -2.00
N SER A 77 -2.67 5.71 -2.69
CA SER A 77 -2.84 4.27 -2.54
C SER A 77 -1.49 3.56 -2.53
N TYR A 78 -1.36 2.55 -1.68
CA TYR A 78 -0.10 1.84 -1.49
C TYR A 78 -0.32 0.34 -1.43
N ILE A 79 0.61 -0.41 -2.04
CA ILE A 79 0.77 -1.85 -1.83
C ILE A 79 1.91 -2.05 -0.83
N LEU A 80 1.70 -2.90 0.16
CA LEU A 80 2.64 -3.14 1.24
C LEU A 80 3.11 -4.59 1.22
N LEU A 81 4.44 -4.79 1.31
CA LEU A 81 5.05 -6.08 1.62
C LEU A 81 5.92 -5.84 2.86
N GLN A 82 5.58 -6.48 3.97
CA GLN A 82 6.20 -6.21 5.26
C GLN A 82 6.86 -7.46 5.84
N GLY A 83 8.05 -7.29 6.42
CA GLY A 83 8.77 -8.35 7.09
C GLY A 83 9.23 -9.48 6.17
N LEU A 84 9.52 -9.19 4.90
CA LEU A 84 10.08 -10.17 3.97
C LEU A 84 11.46 -10.59 4.45
N ARG A 85 11.67 -11.89 4.64
CA ARG A 85 12.93 -12.44 5.14
C ARG A 85 13.72 -13.09 4.01
N PHE A 86 15.01 -12.74 3.94
CA PHE A 86 15.94 -13.26 2.95
C PHE A 86 17.24 -13.67 3.63
N HIS A 87 17.80 -14.80 3.21
CA HIS A 87 19.21 -15.08 3.41
C HIS A 87 19.94 -14.59 2.15
N ALA A 88 20.89 -13.65 2.30
CA ALA A 88 21.52 -12.99 1.17
C ALA A 88 23.03 -12.75 1.42
N TYR A 89 23.76 -12.58 0.31
CA TYR A 89 25.22 -12.50 0.31
C TYR A 89 25.68 -11.04 0.12
N ILE A 90 25.29 -10.18 1.07
CA ILE A 90 25.58 -8.75 1.03
C ILE A 90 26.52 -8.39 2.16
N GLY A 91 27.73 -7.86 1.83
CA GLY A 91 28.70 -7.43 2.81
C GLY A 91 30.01 -6.97 2.18
N VAL A 92 30.73 -6.09 2.90
CA VAL A 92 32.02 -5.57 2.48
C VAL A 92 33.10 -6.65 2.59
N GLY A 93 33.06 -7.46 3.66
CA GLY A 93 33.96 -8.56 3.86
C GLY A 93 33.73 -9.72 2.88
N GLU A 94 34.80 -10.36 2.43
CA GLU A 94 34.66 -11.52 1.53
C GLU A 94 33.92 -12.67 2.22
N GLN A 95 34.21 -12.93 3.48
CA GLN A 95 33.55 -13.94 4.28
C GLN A 95 32.05 -13.71 4.40
N GLU A 96 31.61 -12.46 4.54
CA GLU A 96 30.18 -12.10 4.57
C GLU A 96 29.46 -12.46 3.27
N ARG A 97 30.15 -12.29 2.12
CA ARG A 97 29.62 -12.64 0.81
C ARG A 97 29.67 -14.14 0.51
N GLN A 98 30.47 -14.90 1.24
CA GLN A 98 30.53 -16.37 1.13
C GLN A 98 29.51 -17.06 2.02
N VAL A 99 29.39 -16.61 3.27
CA VAL A 99 28.50 -17.21 4.28
C VAL A 99 27.07 -16.66 4.16
N GLY A 100 26.93 -15.39 3.81
CA GLY A 100 25.65 -14.68 3.81
C GLY A 100 25.22 -14.19 5.20
N ASN A 101 24.07 -13.56 5.27
CA ASN A 101 23.42 -13.14 6.50
C ASN A 101 21.89 -13.04 6.26
N ASP A 102 21.14 -12.90 7.35
CA ASP A 102 19.70 -12.74 7.30
C ASP A 102 19.31 -11.26 7.22
N TYR A 103 18.34 -10.98 6.36
CA TYR A 103 17.84 -9.65 6.07
C TYR A 103 16.33 -9.60 6.23
N VAL A 104 15.82 -8.45 6.64
CA VAL A 104 14.41 -8.12 6.62
C VAL A 104 14.20 -6.94 5.69
N LEU A 105 13.24 -7.09 4.78
CA LEU A 105 12.86 -6.06 3.82
C LEU A 105 11.40 -5.68 4.01
N ASP A 106 11.16 -4.37 4.16
CA ASP A 106 9.84 -3.77 4.08
C ASP A 106 9.76 -2.91 2.82
N LEU A 107 8.65 -3.05 2.10
CA LEU A 107 8.33 -2.28 0.90
C LEU A 107 6.96 -1.63 1.03
N ARG A 108 6.87 -0.38 0.60
CA ARG A 108 5.63 0.35 0.40
C ARG A 108 5.68 0.98 -0.98
N LEU A 109 4.80 0.55 -1.86
CA LEU A 109 4.77 0.91 -3.27
C LEU A 109 3.56 1.81 -3.54
N GLY A 110 3.80 3.07 -3.89
CA GLY A 110 2.75 3.98 -4.36
C GLY A 110 2.26 3.51 -5.74
N TYR A 111 1.00 3.08 -5.82
CA TYR A 111 0.44 2.52 -7.04
C TYR A 111 -1.03 2.89 -7.20
N PRO A 112 -1.46 3.38 -8.37
CA PRO A 112 -2.84 3.78 -8.62
C PRO A 112 -3.72 2.56 -8.88
N PHE A 113 -4.38 2.01 -7.84
CA PHE A 113 -5.25 0.85 -7.96
C PHE A 113 -6.76 1.16 -7.79
N ALA A 114 -7.18 2.41 -8.03
CA ALA A 114 -8.60 2.78 -7.96
C ALA A 114 -9.49 1.93 -8.89
N GLY A 115 -8.95 1.47 -10.01
CA GLY A 115 -9.64 0.55 -10.93
C GLY A 115 -9.97 -0.79 -10.28
N ALA A 116 -9.01 -1.40 -9.59
CA ALA A 116 -9.17 -2.68 -8.93
C ALA A 116 -10.24 -2.66 -7.81
N MET A 117 -10.41 -1.51 -7.13
CA MET A 117 -11.47 -1.35 -6.12
C MET A 117 -12.89 -1.47 -6.71
N LEU A 118 -13.02 -1.37 -8.03
CA LEU A 118 -14.29 -1.45 -8.74
C LEU A 118 -14.46 -2.74 -9.54
N SER A 119 -13.38 -3.20 -10.17
CA SER A 119 -13.39 -4.37 -11.04
C SER A 119 -13.23 -5.68 -10.28
N ASP A 120 -12.56 -5.63 -9.12
CA ASP A 120 -12.09 -6.83 -8.37
C ASP A 120 -11.17 -7.74 -9.20
N GLU A 121 -10.43 -7.13 -10.16
CA GLU A 121 -9.54 -7.84 -11.06
C GLU A 121 -8.08 -7.57 -10.74
N VAL A 122 -7.26 -8.63 -10.67
CA VAL A 122 -5.80 -8.54 -10.40
C VAL A 122 -5.07 -7.74 -11.49
N ALA A 123 -5.57 -7.73 -12.72
CA ALA A 123 -4.98 -6.98 -13.82
C ALA A 123 -5.04 -5.45 -13.63
N ASP A 124 -5.93 -4.96 -12.77
CA ASP A 124 -6.10 -3.54 -12.48
C ASP A 124 -5.31 -3.06 -11.25
N THR A 125 -4.53 -3.94 -10.65
CA THR A 125 -3.65 -3.64 -9.50
C THR A 125 -2.22 -4.09 -9.73
N LEU A 126 -1.37 -3.90 -8.73
CA LEU A 126 -0.01 -4.45 -8.68
C LEU A 126 -0.04 -5.80 -7.98
N ASN A 127 0.34 -6.86 -8.70
CA ASN A 127 0.45 -8.19 -8.14
C ASN A 127 1.68 -8.28 -7.20
N TYR A 128 1.45 -8.33 -5.91
CA TYR A 128 2.51 -8.39 -4.90
C TYR A 128 3.35 -9.69 -4.99
N ALA A 129 2.84 -10.77 -5.56
CA ALA A 129 3.61 -12.00 -5.77
C ALA A 129 4.69 -11.80 -6.86
N GLU A 130 4.38 -11.04 -7.92
CA GLU A 130 5.36 -10.66 -8.95
C GLU A 130 6.41 -9.70 -8.39
N VAL A 131 6.01 -8.77 -7.50
CA VAL A 131 6.94 -7.89 -6.78
C VAL A 131 7.90 -8.72 -5.93
N PHE A 132 7.38 -9.69 -5.16
CA PHE A 132 8.20 -10.59 -4.35
C PHE A 132 9.17 -11.40 -5.22
N GLY A 133 8.73 -11.92 -6.36
CA GLY A 133 9.58 -12.64 -7.32
C GLY A 133 10.75 -11.78 -7.80
N ALA A 134 10.46 -10.53 -8.21
CA ALA A 134 11.49 -9.59 -8.68
C ALA A 134 12.53 -9.26 -7.60
N VAL A 135 12.06 -9.05 -6.37
CA VAL A 135 12.94 -8.79 -5.21
C VAL A 135 13.81 -10.01 -4.89
N SER A 136 13.21 -11.20 -4.89
CA SER A 136 13.91 -12.46 -4.60
C SER A 136 15.07 -12.72 -5.57
N GLU A 137 14.88 -12.46 -6.86
CA GLU A 137 15.92 -12.57 -7.88
C GLU A 137 17.13 -11.65 -7.60
N ILE A 138 16.89 -10.47 -7.04
CA ILE A 138 17.94 -9.49 -6.73
C ILE A 138 18.64 -9.87 -5.44
N MET A 139 17.89 -10.26 -4.42
CA MET A 139 18.46 -10.63 -3.11
C MET A 139 19.35 -11.88 -3.17
N GLN A 140 19.22 -12.72 -4.19
CA GLN A 140 20.12 -13.84 -4.44
C GLN A 140 21.49 -13.43 -5.02
N LYS A 141 21.62 -12.20 -5.54
CA LYS A 141 22.87 -11.72 -6.14
C LYS A 141 23.76 -11.11 -5.07
N PRO A 142 25.06 -11.46 -5.04
CA PRO A 142 25.97 -10.87 -4.08
C PRO A 142 26.17 -9.38 -4.33
N ALA A 143 26.25 -8.61 -3.25
CA ALA A 143 26.55 -7.18 -3.30
C ALA A 143 27.51 -6.79 -2.14
N LYS A 144 28.20 -5.66 -2.27
CA LYS A 144 29.06 -5.16 -1.18
C LYS A 144 28.29 -4.31 -0.18
N LEU A 145 27.32 -3.54 -0.65
CA LEU A 145 26.60 -2.54 0.14
C LEU A 145 25.09 -2.77 0.11
N LEU A 146 24.43 -2.49 1.22
CA LEU A 146 22.96 -2.51 1.32
C LEU A 146 22.33 -1.48 0.37
N GLU A 147 22.94 -0.33 0.24
CA GLU A 147 22.53 0.74 -0.66
C GLU A 147 22.51 0.29 -2.13
N THR A 148 23.48 -0.52 -2.53
CA THR A 148 23.55 -1.09 -3.88
C THR A 148 22.42 -2.08 -4.11
N ALA A 149 22.16 -2.97 -3.16
CA ALA A 149 21.06 -3.92 -3.24
C ALA A 149 19.71 -3.20 -3.27
N ALA A 150 19.48 -2.27 -2.34
CA ALA A 150 18.25 -1.48 -2.25
C ALA A 150 18.00 -0.64 -3.51
N GLY A 151 19.02 0.05 -4.03
CA GLY A 151 18.92 0.84 -5.27
C GLY A 151 18.65 -0.05 -6.50
N THR A 152 19.18 -1.28 -6.52
CA THR A 152 18.92 -2.25 -7.60
C THR A 152 17.49 -2.75 -7.54
N ILE A 153 16.97 -3.06 -6.33
CA ILE A 153 15.57 -3.43 -6.12
C ILE A 153 14.65 -2.33 -6.65
N ALA A 154 14.85 -1.08 -6.21
CA ALA A 154 14.00 0.03 -6.60
C ALA A 154 14.00 0.25 -8.12
N ARG A 155 15.17 0.22 -8.78
CA ARG A 155 15.30 0.36 -10.23
C ARG A 155 14.57 -0.73 -10.99
N GLU A 156 14.69 -1.98 -10.55
CA GLU A 156 14.03 -3.11 -11.19
C GLU A 156 12.51 -3.07 -11.00
N LEU A 157 12.03 -2.67 -9.83
CA LEU A 157 10.61 -2.52 -9.57
C LEU A 157 9.99 -1.42 -10.42
N PHE A 158 10.64 -0.24 -10.57
CA PHE A 158 10.16 0.79 -11.50
C PHE A 158 10.18 0.32 -12.97
N ARG A 159 11.18 -0.47 -13.35
CA ARG A 159 11.28 -1.01 -14.71
C ARG A 159 10.18 -2.03 -15.03
N ARG A 160 9.90 -2.98 -14.11
CA ARG A 160 8.87 -4.03 -14.29
C ARG A 160 7.46 -3.48 -14.12
N PHE A 161 7.29 -2.52 -13.22
CA PHE A 161 5.99 -1.96 -12.84
C PHE A 161 5.93 -0.45 -13.10
N PRO A 162 5.81 -0.03 -14.36
CA PRO A 162 5.96 1.39 -14.76
C PRO A 162 4.84 2.30 -14.24
N LYS A 163 3.74 1.75 -13.71
CA LYS A 163 2.68 2.52 -13.03
C LYS A 163 3.02 2.86 -11.57
N THR A 164 4.11 2.30 -11.01
CA THR A 164 4.56 2.62 -9.67
C THR A 164 5.01 4.08 -9.60
N GLU A 165 4.46 4.83 -8.65
CA GLU A 165 4.72 6.26 -8.48
C GLU A 165 5.84 6.55 -7.48
N SER A 166 5.90 5.75 -6.42
CA SER A 166 6.92 5.85 -5.37
C SER A 166 7.24 4.50 -4.76
N ILE A 167 8.45 4.38 -4.20
CA ILE A 167 8.90 3.20 -3.47
C ILE A 167 9.56 3.68 -2.18
N ASP A 168 8.98 3.30 -1.04
CA ASP A 168 9.64 3.33 0.26
C ASP A 168 10.19 1.93 0.52
N LEU A 169 11.49 1.84 0.76
CA LEU A 169 12.21 0.59 0.95
C LEU A 169 13.05 0.67 2.21
N LYS A 170 12.87 -0.30 3.11
CA LYS A 170 13.71 -0.46 4.29
C LYS A 170 14.33 -1.85 4.26
N LEU A 171 15.67 -1.92 4.18
CA LEU A 171 16.45 -3.15 4.17
C LEU A 171 17.34 -3.20 5.39
N VAL A 172 17.12 -4.17 6.27
CA VAL A 172 17.84 -4.34 7.54
C VAL A 172 18.58 -5.67 7.53
N LYS A 173 19.86 -5.62 7.84
CA LYS A 173 20.71 -6.78 8.11
C LYS A 173 20.55 -7.15 9.58
N LEU A 174 20.14 -8.37 9.86
CA LEU A 174 20.11 -8.91 11.22
C LEU A 174 21.52 -9.32 11.65
N ASN A 175 21.83 -9.17 12.94
CA ASN A 175 23.13 -9.54 13.51
C ASN A 175 24.34 -9.00 12.70
N PRO A 176 24.46 -7.66 12.49
CA PRO A 176 25.57 -7.10 11.74
C PRO A 176 26.88 -7.32 12.50
N PRO A 177 28.01 -7.67 11.82
CA PRO A 177 29.27 -8.00 12.45
C PRO A 177 30.03 -6.74 12.90
N MET A 178 29.44 -5.92 13.76
CA MET A 178 30.03 -4.67 14.27
C MET A 178 30.26 -4.66 15.78
N GLY A 179 30.02 -5.81 16.46
CA GLY A 179 30.27 -5.95 17.89
C GLY A 179 29.25 -5.22 18.79
N ALA A 180 28.16 -4.73 18.25
CA ALA A 180 27.08 -4.09 19.01
C ALA A 180 25.92 -5.06 19.26
N ASP A 181 25.31 -4.98 20.43
CA ASP A 181 24.03 -5.62 20.72
C ASP A 181 22.90 -4.73 20.14
N CYS A 182 22.34 -5.16 19.01
CA CYS A 182 21.28 -4.41 18.31
C CYS A 182 20.37 -5.36 17.53
N ASN A 183 19.15 -4.90 17.24
CA ASN A 183 18.17 -5.66 16.44
C ASN A 183 18.54 -5.75 14.95
N GLY A 184 19.51 -4.95 14.50
CA GLY A 184 19.97 -4.92 13.12
C GLY A 184 20.51 -3.57 12.71
N ALA A 185 21.14 -3.51 11.55
CA ALA A 185 21.59 -2.28 10.90
C ALA A 185 21.14 -2.29 9.43
N GLY A 186 20.73 -1.15 8.91
CA GLY A 186 20.14 -1.11 7.57
C GLY A 186 20.06 0.25 6.95
N VAL A 187 19.37 0.30 5.82
CA VAL A 187 19.08 1.50 5.04
C VAL A 187 17.57 1.65 4.88
N GLU A 188 17.10 2.89 4.89
CA GLU A 188 15.72 3.24 4.54
C GLU A 188 15.77 4.32 3.47
N LEU A 189 15.10 4.08 2.34
CA LEU A 189 15.20 4.88 1.14
C LEU A 189 13.81 5.18 0.59
N HIS A 190 13.63 6.40 0.12
CA HIS A 190 12.44 6.84 -0.57
C HIS A 190 12.78 7.23 -2.00
N PHE A 191 12.08 6.64 -2.97
CA PHE A 191 12.24 6.92 -4.39
C PHE A 191 10.91 7.37 -4.99
N CYS A 192 10.96 8.41 -5.82
CA CYS A 192 9.84 8.82 -6.67
C CYS A 192 10.22 8.66 -8.13
N GLN A 193 9.26 8.20 -8.95
CA GLN A 193 9.44 8.18 -10.39
C GLN A 193 9.36 9.62 -10.92
N MET A 194 10.45 10.10 -11.51
CA MET A 194 10.43 11.37 -12.25
C MET A 194 9.81 11.12 -13.63
N ARG A 195 8.77 11.87 -13.95
CA ARG A 195 8.10 11.89 -15.27
C ARG A 195 8.50 13.12 -16.06
#